data_4743c6582303533f46806c1c46e7d72d
#
_entry.id   4743c6582303533f46806c1c46e7d72d
#
_cell.length_a   1.000
_cell.length_b   1.000
_cell.length_c   1.000
_cell.angle_alpha   90.00
_cell.angle_beta   90.00
_cell.angle_gamma   90.00
#
_symmetry.space_group_name_H-M   'P 1'
#
loop_
_entity.id
_entity.type
_entity.pdbx_description
1 polymer ?
#
loop_
_entity_poly.entity_id
_entity_poly.type
_entity_poly.pdbx_seq_one_letter_code
_entity_poly.pdbx_strand_id
1 'polypeptide(L)'
;MENLYRISSRRVDFSDVEISAQLEKAWKKGTASYKQDEKIVKHYADILFKLDQKEQAGKAIEVALNKNWSDELIKRYGELDFGTPHQQLLIAESWIQKRPGNARLLVALGRLAMRNELWGKAREYFDTSIEISSTAEAHGELARLLKFLGEERLSYEHQEKFVQGVGAELPNLPMPKVLDKV
;
A
#
# COMPACT_ATOMS: atom_id res chain seq x y z
N MET A 1 -11.65 19.46 5.25
CA MET A 1 -10.43 19.27 4.43
C MET A 1 -9.38 20.35 4.63
N GLU A 2 -9.73 21.63 4.58
CA GLU A 2 -8.76 22.73 4.76
C GLU A 2 -7.91 22.65 6.03
N ASN A 3 -8.45 22.20 7.15
CA ASN A 3 -7.70 22.17 8.41
C ASN A 3 -6.58 21.12 8.47
N LEU A 4 -6.73 19.95 7.83
CA LEU A 4 -5.67 18.93 7.78
C LEU A 4 -4.56 19.36 6.81
N TYR A 5 -4.91 19.94 5.66
CA TYR A 5 -3.94 20.48 4.72
C TYR A 5 -3.19 21.70 5.30
N ARG A 6 -3.87 22.56 6.08
CA ARG A 6 -3.23 23.71 6.74
C ARG A 6 -2.21 23.32 7.78
N ILE A 7 -2.39 22.20 8.50
CA ILE A 7 -1.43 21.71 9.50
C ILE A 7 -0.17 21.17 8.80
N SER A 8 -0.33 20.52 7.65
CA SER A 8 0.81 19.95 6.90
C SER A 8 1.59 20.96 6.04
N SER A 9 1.00 22.10 5.69
CA SER A 9 1.58 23.09 4.76
C SER A 9 2.17 24.34 5.45
N ARG A 10 1.91 24.57 6.74
CA ARG A 10 2.53 25.66 7.48
C ARG A 10 3.93 25.28 7.94
N ARG A 11 4.96 25.90 7.36
CA ARG A 11 6.28 26.07 7.99
C ARG A 11 6.17 27.00 9.19
N VAL A 12 5.55 26.52 10.25
CA VAL A 12 5.65 27.10 11.58
C VAL A 12 6.40 26.06 12.38
N ASP A 13 7.46 26.43 13.12
CA ASP A 13 8.24 25.55 13.99
C ASP A 13 7.39 25.04 15.17
N PHE A 14 6.35 24.25 14.87
CA PHE A 14 5.65 23.47 15.88
C PHE A 14 6.44 22.20 16.15
N SER A 15 6.62 21.89 17.43
CA SER A 15 7.14 20.58 17.81
C SER A 15 6.20 19.48 17.33
N ASP A 16 6.72 18.28 17.02
CA ASP A 16 5.93 17.12 16.59
C ASP A 16 4.79 16.82 17.58
N VAL A 17 4.97 17.13 18.86
CA VAL A 17 3.97 16.99 19.93
C VAL A 17 2.79 17.94 19.72
N GLU A 18 3.04 19.19 19.35
CA GLU A 18 1.97 20.18 19.10
C GLU A 18 1.20 19.85 17.82
N ILE A 19 1.91 19.41 16.78
CA ILE A 19 1.28 18.96 15.53
C ILE A 19 0.38 17.75 15.80
N SER A 20 0.86 16.78 16.55
CA SER A 20 0.10 15.60 16.96
C SER A 20 -1.17 15.96 17.73
N ALA A 21 -1.05 16.84 18.74
CA ALA A 21 -2.20 17.26 19.54
C ALA A 21 -3.26 18.00 18.72
N GLN A 22 -2.84 18.88 17.80
CA GLN A 22 -3.77 19.58 16.88
C GLN A 22 -4.43 18.63 15.90
N LEU A 23 -3.68 17.67 15.37
CA LEU A 23 -4.17 16.65 14.45
C LEU A 23 -5.23 15.77 15.12
N GLU A 24 -4.95 15.29 16.33
CA GLU A 24 -5.89 14.48 17.12
C GLU A 24 -7.17 15.27 17.46
N LYS A 25 -7.04 16.53 17.85
CA LYS A 25 -8.18 17.42 18.12
C LYS A 25 -9.04 17.63 16.87
N ALA A 26 -8.41 17.83 15.70
CA ALA A 26 -9.12 17.96 14.43
C ALA A 26 -9.83 16.66 14.06
N TRP A 27 -9.16 15.51 14.23
CA TRP A 27 -9.72 14.20 13.97
C TRP A 27 -10.91 13.87 14.88
N LYS A 28 -10.82 14.15 16.19
CA LYS A 28 -11.93 13.94 17.15
C LYS A 28 -13.17 14.73 16.79
N LYS A 29 -13.00 15.97 16.30
CA LYS A 29 -14.12 16.84 15.87
C LYS A 29 -14.73 16.43 14.52
N GLY A 30 -14.04 15.62 13.73
CA GLY A 30 -14.52 15.15 12.43
C GLY A 30 -15.78 14.28 12.56
N THR A 31 -16.74 14.46 11.65
CA THR A 31 -17.97 13.65 11.56
C THR A 31 -17.66 12.20 11.22
N ALA A 32 -18.65 11.30 11.37
CA ALA A 32 -18.49 9.90 10.96
C ALA A 32 -18.18 9.77 9.44
N SER A 33 -18.83 10.57 8.61
CA SER A 33 -18.57 10.63 7.17
C SER A 33 -17.14 11.04 6.86
N TYR A 34 -16.64 12.05 7.57
CA TYR A 34 -15.26 12.53 7.43
C TYR A 34 -14.22 11.43 7.73
N LYS A 35 -14.48 10.62 8.79
CA LYS A 35 -13.61 9.51 9.21
C LYS A 35 -13.73 8.25 8.34
N GLN A 36 -14.58 8.28 7.31
CA GLN A 36 -14.77 7.22 6.33
C GLN A 36 -14.34 7.66 4.91
N ASP A 37 -14.03 8.94 4.73
CA ASP A 37 -13.50 9.43 3.46
C ASP A 37 -12.08 8.91 3.25
N GLU A 38 -11.88 8.19 2.15
CA GLU A 38 -10.63 7.52 1.81
C GLU A 38 -9.43 8.46 1.83
N LYS A 39 -9.58 9.64 1.19
CA LYS A 39 -8.47 10.61 1.05
C LYS A 39 -8.11 11.22 2.40
N ILE A 40 -9.11 11.49 3.22
CA ILE A 40 -8.92 12.06 4.56
C ILE A 40 -8.25 11.05 5.48
N VAL A 41 -8.72 9.80 5.48
CA VAL A 41 -8.14 8.71 6.29
C VAL A 41 -6.69 8.46 5.88
N LYS A 42 -6.43 8.35 4.57
CA LYS A 42 -5.08 8.17 4.05
C LYS A 42 -4.14 9.29 4.51
N HIS A 43 -4.56 10.54 4.31
CA HIS A 43 -3.74 11.70 4.70
C HIS A 43 -3.51 11.76 6.23
N TYR A 44 -4.53 11.48 7.02
CA TYR A 44 -4.42 11.40 8.48
C TYR A 44 -3.43 10.32 8.92
N ALA A 45 -3.54 9.11 8.36
CA ALA A 45 -2.63 8.01 8.64
C ALA A 45 -1.19 8.32 8.22
N ASP A 46 -0.99 8.96 7.06
CA ASP A 46 0.33 9.36 6.57
C ASP A 46 1.01 10.40 7.49
N ILE A 47 0.24 11.34 8.05
CA ILE A 47 0.78 12.31 9.02
C ILE A 47 1.16 11.60 10.32
N LEU A 48 0.26 10.75 10.86
CA LEU A 48 0.56 9.97 12.06
C LEU A 48 1.80 9.10 11.89
N PHE A 49 1.95 8.46 10.74
CA PHE A 49 3.10 7.63 10.43
C PHE A 49 4.41 8.45 10.43
N LYS A 50 4.39 9.65 9.84
CA LYS A 50 5.54 10.59 9.85
C LYS A 50 5.89 11.10 11.26
N LEU A 51 4.92 11.18 12.15
CA LEU A 51 5.09 11.54 13.57
C LEU A 51 5.45 10.32 14.44
N ASP A 52 5.82 9.21 13.84
CA ASP A 52 6.13 7.91 14.49
C ASP A 52 4.96 7.32 15.32
N GLN A 53 3.73 7.79 15.09
CA GLN A 53 2.52 7.27 15.72
C GLN A 53 1.94 6.10 14.88
N LYS A 54 2.77 5.08 14.65
CA LYS A 54 2.52 3.99 13.72
C LYS A 54 1.26 3.18 14.05
N GLU A 55 1.10 2.82 15.32
CA GLU A 55 -0.06 2.04 15.76
C GLU A 55 -1.39 2.79 15.54
N GLN A 56 -1.41 4.09 15.81
CA GLN A 56 -2.61 4.91 15.61
C GLN A 56 -2.92 5.08 14.11
N ALA A 57 -1.88 5.21 13.27
CA ALA A 57 -2.02 5.25 11.82
C ALA A 57 -2.68 3.96 11.29
N GLY A 58 -2.20 2.80 11.74
CA GLY A 58 -2.77 1.49 11.39
C GLY A 58 -4.23 1.38 11.80
N LYS A 59 -4.54 1.69 13.06
CA LYS A 59 -5.92 1.66 13.59
C LYS A 59 -6.88 2.58 12.82
N ALA A 60 -6.42 3.75 12.38
CA ALA A 60 -7.27 4.65 11.59
C ALA A 60 -7.69 4.02 10.26
N ILE A 61 -6.76 3.37 9.56
CA ILE A 61 -7.03 2.66 8.30
C ILE A 61 -7.93 1.45 8.55
N GLU A 62 -7.66 0.64 9.57
CA GLU A 62 -8.46 -0.54 9.93
C GLU A 62 -9.92 -0.20 10.20
N VAL A 63 -10.16 0.85 11.00
CA VAL A 63 -11.52 1.31 11.31
C VAL A 63 -12.25 1.76 10.05
N ALA A 64 -11.57 2.46 9.15
CA ALA A 64 -12.15 2.90 7.88
C ALA A 64 -12.47 1.70 6.97
N LEU A 65 -11.54 0.77 6.77
CA LEU A 65 -11.70 -0.43 5.94
C LEU A 65 -12.83 -1.35 6.44
N ASN A 66 -12.99 -1.48 7.74
CA ASN A 66 -14.08 -2.28 8.33
C ASN A 66 -15.47 -1.66 8.10
N LYS A 67 -15.57 -0.34 7.95
CA LYS A 67 -16.83 0.37 7.70
C LYS A 67 -17.12 0.51 6.21
N ASN A 68 -16.14 0.99 5.48
CA ASN A 68 -16.23 1.22 4.04
C ASN A 68 -14.92 0.77 3.38
N TRP A 69 -15.00 -0.26 2.54
CA TRP A 69 -13.82 -0.80 1.87
C TRP A 69 -13.25 0.19 0.86
N SER A 70 -11.95 0.28 0.81
CA SER A 70 -11.20 1.08 -0.16
C SER A 70 -9.93 0.36 -0.60
N ASP A 71 -9.77 0.19 -1.91
CA ASP A 71 -8.58 -0.40 -2.50
C ASP A 71 -7.33 0.47 -2.31
N GLU A 72 -7.49 1.79 -2.21
CA GLU A 72 -6.38 2.70 -1.89
C GLU A 72 -5.95 2.57 -0.43
N LEU A 73 -6.89 2.42 0.49
CA LEU A 73 -6.56 2.26 1.90
C LEU A 73 -5.91 0.90 2.18
N ILE A 74 -6.38 -0.18 1.55
CA ILE A 74 -5.74 -1.49 1.73
C ILE A 74 -4.34 -1.54 1.10
N LYS A 75 -4.16 -0.90 -0.05
CA LYS A 75 -2.83 -0.70 -0.63
C LYS A 75 -1.91 -0.01 0.37
N ARG A 76 -2.36 1.12 0.94
CA ARG A 76 -1.57 1.88 1.91
C ARG A 76 -1.28 1.08 3.16
N TYR A 77 -2.24 0.28 3.63
CA TYR A 77 -2.06 -0.63 4.77
C TYR A 77 -0.96 -1.67 4.51
N GLY A 78 -0.90 -2.23 3.31
CA GLY A 78 0.16 -3.15 2.90
C GLY A 78 1.53 -2.49 2.70
N GLU A 79 1.58 -1.20 2.38
CA GLU A 79 2.84 -0.45 2.15
C GLU A 79 3.55 -0.07 3.45
N LEU A 80 2.81 0.26 4.50
CA LEU A 80 3.35 0.77 5.75
C LEU A 80 3.59 -0.33 6.79
N ASP A 81 4.65 -0.16 7.57
CA ASP A 81 4.93 -0.97 8.75
C ASP A 81 4.46 -0.22 10.00
N PHE A 82 3.42 -0.72 10.64
CA PHE A 82 2.85 -0.12 11.84
C PHE A 82 3.50 -0.61 13.14
N GLY A 83 4.64 -1.29 13.06
CA GLY A 83 5.42 -1.75 14.21
C GLY A 83 4.96 -3.09 14.82
N THR A 84 3.92 -3.69 14.26
CA THR A 84 3.39 -5.00 14.68
C THR A 84 3.09 -5.88 13.46
N PRO A 85 4.12 -6.32 12.69
CA PRO A 85 3.93 -6.97 11.39
C PRO A 85 3.04 -8.22 11.46
N HIS A 86 3.20 -9.04 12.50
CA HIS A 86 2.41 -10.25 12.68
C HIS A 86 0.92 -9.94 12.90
N GLN A 87 0.62 -9.00 13.79
CA GLN A 87 -0.76 -8.60 14.08
C GLN A 87 -1.40 -7.93 12.85
N GLN A 88 -0.64 -7.11 12.14
CA GLN A 88 -1.07 -6.45 10.91
C GLN A 88 -1.45 -7.48 9.84
N LEU A 89 -0.67 -8.54 9.68
CA LEU A 89 -0.99 -9.65 8.77
C LEU A 89 -2.28 -10.37 9.18
N LEU A 90 -2.44 -10.74 10.45
CA LEU A 90 -3.64 -11.43 10.94
C LEU A 90 -4.93 -10.61 10.72
N ILE A 91 -4.86 -9.31 10.96
CA ILE A 91 -5.99 -8.39 10.71
C ILE A 91 -6.33 -8.38 9.22
N ALA A 92 -5.33 -8.22 8.34
CA ALA A 92 -5.55 -8.21 6.90
C ALA A 92 -6.11 -9.54 6.38
N GLU A 93 -5.66 -10.68 6.90
CA GLU A 93 -6.19 -12.01 6.55
C GLU A 93 -7.66 -12.18 6.92
N SER A 94 -8.12 -11.56 8.01
CA SER A 94 -9.54 -11.60 8.39
C SER A 94 -10.46 -10.99 7.31
N TRP A 95 -9.94 -10.13 6.46
CA TRP A 95 -10.71 -9.50 5.37
C TRP A 95 -10.88 -10.41 4.15
N ILE A 96 -10.05 -11.47 3.99
CA ILE A 96 -10.15 -12.41 2.85
C ILE A 96 -11.52 -13.07 2.81
N GLN A 97 -12.06 -13.48 3.97
CA GLN A 97 -13.35 -14.18 4.04
C GLN A 97 -14.49 -13.39 3.38
N LYS A 98 -14.43 -12.07 3.48
CA LYS A 98 -15.44 -11.18 2.88
C LYS A 98 -15.07 -10.75 1.46
N ARG A 99 -13.81 -10.89 1.04
CA ARG A 99 -13.26 -10.38 -0.23
C ARG A 99 -12.22 -11.31 -0.84
N PRO A 100 -12.56 -12.59 -1.08
CA PRO A 100 -11.58 -13.58 -1.55
C PRO A 100 -10.99 -13.26 -2.93
N GLY A 101 -11.74 -12.51 -3.76
CA GLY A 101 -11.31 -12.11 -5.11
C GLY A 101 -10.76 -10.70 -5.21
N ASN A 102 -10.37 -10.04 -4.10
CA ASN A 102 -9.80 -8.71 -4.17
C ASN A 102 -8.28 -8.76 -4.39
N ALA A 103 -7.83 -8.52 -5.62
CA ALA A 103 -6.42 -8.57 -6.00
C ALA A 103 -5.56 -7.57 -5.21
N ARG A 104 -6.08 -6.39 -4.88
CA ARG A 104 -5.36 -5.37 -4.09
C ARG A 104 -5.11 -5.83 -2.66
N LEU A 105 -6.10 -6.51 -2.04
CA LEU A 105 -5.92 -7.12 -0.73
C LEU A 105 -4.83 -8.20 -0.77
N LEU A 106 -4.80 -9.02 -1.81
CA LEU A 106 -3.79 -10.07 -1.96
C LEU A 106 -2.38 -9.49 -2.12
N VAL A 107 -2.20 -8.40 -2.88
CA VAL A 107 -0.90 -7.70 -2.93
C VAL A 107 -0.49 -7.17 -1.56
N ALA A 108 -1.42 -6.56 -0.82
CA ALA A 108 -1.14 -6.09 0.53
C ALA A 108 -0.74 -7.23 1.46
N LEU A 109 -1.44 -8.36 1.40
CA LEU A 109 -1.13 -9.57 2.17
C LEU A 109 0.25 -10.16 1.81
N GLY A 110 0.61 -10.18 0.53
CA GLY A 110 1.94 -10.59 0.09
C GLY A 110 3.03 -9.73 0.72
N ARG A 111 2.87 -8.41 0.73
CA ARG A 111 3.79 -7.47 1.40
C ARG A 111 3.89 -7.71 2.90
N LEU A 112 2.75 -7.92 3.55
CA LEU A 112 2.70 -8.21 4.99
C LEU A 112 3.33 -9.55 5.32
N ALA A 113 3.13 -10.57 4.49
CA ALA A 113 3.78 -11.87 4.63
C ALA A 113 5.31 -11.74 4.46
N MET A 114 5.78 -10.93 3.50
CA MET A 114 7.22 -10.63 3.36
C MET A 114 7.82 -9.99 4.60
N ARG A 115 7.12 -9.04 5.25
CA ARG A 115 7.58 -8.44 6.52
C ARG A 115 7.67 -9.43 7.67
N ASN A 116 6.89 -10.51 7.61
CA ASN A 116 6.91 -11.61 8.56
C ASN A 116 7.83 -12.75 8.13
N GLU A 117 8.62 -12.57 7.08
CA GLU A 117 9.54 -13.57 6.52
C GLU A 117 8.84 -14.87 6.05
N LEU A 118 7.55 -14.78 5.77
CA LEU A 118 6.72 -15.88 5.29
C LEU A 118 6.75 -15.93 3.75
N TRP A 119 7.93 -16.22 3.18
CA TRP A 119 8.23 -16.12 1.75
C TRP A 119 7.31 -16.96 0.87
N GLY A 120 7.04 -18.21 1.25
CA GLY A 120 6.10 -19.09 0.52
C GLY A 120 4.70 -18.50 0.47
N LYS A 121 4.19 -18.02 1.62
CA LYS A 121 2.87 -17.39 1.71
C LYS A 121 2.79 -16.08 0.94
N ALA A 122 3.86 -15.28 0.97
CA ALA A 122 3.95 -14.06 0.17
C ALA A 122 3.83 -14.37 -1.33
N ARG A 123 4.55 -15.39 -1.81
CA ARG A 123 4.46 -15.87 -3.19
C ARG A 123 3.03 -16.26 -3.57
N GLU A 124 2.39 -17.11 -2.77
CA GLU A 124 1.00 -17.57 -3.01
C GLU A 124 0.03 -16.39 -3.12
N TYR A 125 0.15 -15.39 -2.28
CA TYR A 125 -0.67 -14.19 -2.35
C TYR A 125 -0.43 -13.38 -3.62
N PHE A 126 0.82 -13.20 -4.04
CA PHE A 126 1.13 -12.48 -5.28
C PHE A 126 0.68 -13.25 -6.51
N ASP A 127 0.91 -14.58 -6.56
CA ASP A 127 0.47 -15.44 -7.66
C ASP A 127 -1.05 -15.38 -7.80
N THR A 128 -1.80 -15.57 -6.71
CA THR A 128 -3.26 -15.49 -6.71
C THR A 128 -3.75 -14.09 -7.11
N SER A 129 -3.06 -13.02 -6.67
CA SER A 129 -3.41 -11.66 -7.09
C SER A 129 -3.28 -11.50 -8.61
N ILE A 130 -2.21 -12.03 -9.20
CA ILE A 130 -1.94 -11.97 -10.65
C ILE A 130 -2.97 -12.76 -11.44
N GLU A 131 -3.40 -13.92 -10.94
CA GLU A 131 -4.46 -14.72 -11.57
C GLU A 131 -5.80 -13.98 -11.63
N ILE A 132 -6.13 -13.21 -10.59
CA ILE A 132 -7.36 -12.40 -10.53
C ILE A 132 -7.23 -11.14 -11.38
N SER A 133 -6.11 -10.44 -11.25
CA SER A 133 -5.83 -9.18 -11.95
C SER A 133 -4.33 -9.00 -12.12
N SER A 134 -3.85 -9.20 -13.33
CA SER A 134 -2.45 -9.06 -13.71
C SER A 134 -2.04 -7.57 -13.71
N THR A 135 -1.56 -7.07 -12.59
CA THR A 135 -1.12 -5.68 -12.41
C THR A 135 0.39 -5.57 -12.40
N ALA A 136 0.93 -4.46 -12.91
CA ALA A 136 2.36 -4.16 -12.82
C ALA A 136 2.86 -4.26 -11.37
N GLU A 137 2.11 -3.74 -10.41
CA GLU A 137 2.45 -3.76 -9.00
C GLU A 137 2.65 -5.19 -8.47
N ALA A 138 1.72 -6.11 -8.75
CA ALA A 138 1.82 -7.50 -8.31
C ALA A 138 3.02 -8.21 -8.96
N HIS A 139 3.24 -8.00 -10.26
CA HIS A 139 4.41 -8.54 -10.96
C HIS A 139 5.72 -7.99 -10.40
N GLY A 140 5.80 -6.70 -10.09
CA GLY A 140 6.99 -6.09 -9.51
C GLY A 140 7.35 -6.66 -8.15
N GLU A 141 6.35 -6.88 -7.27
CA GLU A 141 6.58 -7.48 -5.95
C GLU A 141 7.01 -8.95 -6.06
N LEU A 142 6.35 -9.72 -6.91
CA LEU A 142 6.71 -11.12 -7.12
C LEU A 142 8.11 -11.26 -7.74
N ALA A 143 8.44 -10.45 -8.73
CA ALA A 143 9.76 -10.43 -9.34
C ALA A 143 10.87 -10.18 -8.31
N ARG A 144 10.65 -9.20 -7.41
CA ARG A 144 11.58 -8.89 -6.33
C ARG A 144 11.77 -10.07 -5.39
N LEU A 145 10.67 -10.71 -4.96
CA LEU A 145 10.71 -11.89 -4.10
C LEU A 145 11.47 -13.05 -4.75
N LEU A 146 11.11 -13.40 -5.98
CA LEU A 146 11.73 -14.51 -6.73
C LEU A 146 13.24 -14.31 -6.92
N LYS A 147 13.68 -13.08 -7.18
CA LYS A 147 15.10 -12.74 -7.29
C LYS A 147 15.87 -13.14 -6.02
N PHE A 148 15.35 -12.81 -4.84
CA PHE A 148 16.00 -13.14 -3.57
C PHE A 148 15.87 -14.62 -3.18
N LEU A 149 14.90 -15.33 -3.77
CA LEU A 149 14.79 -16.79 -3.65
C LEU A 149 15.71 -17.55 -4.63
N GLY A 150 16.44 -16.84 -5.50
CA GLY A 150 17.33 -17.44 -6.49
C GLY A 150 16.62 -17.96 -7.75
N GLU A 151 15.35 -17.65 -7.93
CA GLU A 151 14.54 -18.05 -9.09
C GLU A 151 14.67 -17.00 -10.22
N GLU A 152 15.88 -16.79 -10.71
CA GLU A 152 16.24 -15.68 -11.61
C GLU A 152 15.40 -15.63 -12.90
N ARG A 153 15.16 -16.79 -13.54
CA ARG A 153 14.39 -16.86 -14.79
C ARG A 153 12.95 -16.35 -14.57
N LEU A 154 12.29 -16.83 -13.54
CA LEU A 154 10.91 -16.41 -13.21
C LEU A 154 10.88 -14.94 -12.77
N SER A 155 11.88 -14.50 -12.01
CA SER A 155 12.03 -13.10 -11.64
C SER A 155 12.09 -12.21 -12.87
N TYR A 156 12.88 -12.60 -13.89
CA TYR A 156 13.00 -11.84 -15.13
C TYR A 156 11.68 -11.78 -15.91
N GLU A 157 10.95 -12.90 -16.03
CA GLU A 157 9.65 -12.96 -16.69
C GLU A 157 8.64 -11.99 -16.04
N HIS A 158 8.64 -11.89 -14.71
CA HIS A 158 7.77 -10.95 -14.00
C HIS A 158 8.27 -9.51 -14.09
N GLN A 159 9.59 -9.26 -14.14
CA GLN A 159 10.13 -7.92 -14.39
C GLN A 159 9.71 -7.37 -15.74
N GLU A 160 9.72 -8.20 -16.80
CA GLU A 160 9.24 -7.77 -18.12
C GLU A 160 7.78 -7.33 -18.07
N LYS A 161 6.90 -8.11 -17.42
CA LYS A 161 5.48 -7.75 -17.26
C LYS A 161 5.28 -6.48 -16.44
N PHE A 162 6.10 -6.28 -15.40
CA PHE A 162 6.10 -5.03 -14.63
C PHE A 162 6.46 -3.84 -15.53
N VAL A 163 7.54 -3.93 -16.29
CA VAL A 163 8.00 -2.85 -17.20
C VAL A 163 6.97 -2.57 -18.28
N GLN A 164 6.37 -3.62 -18.87
CA GLN A 164 5.30 -3.47 -19.87
C GLN A 164 4.09 -2.75 -19.28
N GLY A 165 3.66 -3.12 -18.06
CA GLY A 165 2.52 -2.50 -17.38
C GLY A 165 2.76 -1.02 -17.07
N VAL A 166 3.93 -0.67 -16.56
CA VAL A 166 4.33 0.73 -16.32
C VAL A 166 4.51 1.48 -17.64
N GLY A 167 5.08 0.83 -18.66
CA GLY A 167 5.29 1.42 -19.98
C GLY A 167 3.98 1.78 -20.69
N ALA A 168 2.90 1.04 -20.44
CA ALA A 168 1.59 1.33 -21.00
C ALA A 168 0.97 2.65 -20.49
N GLU A 169 1.43 3.14 -19.34
CA GLU A 169 1.01 4.42 -18.75
C GLU A 169 1.84 5.61 -19.27
N LEU A 170 2.94 5.35 -19.99
CA LEU A 170 3.82 6.39 -20.51
C LEU A 170 3.30 6.94 -21.85
N PRO A 171 3.60 8.21 -22.17
CA PRO A 171 3.24 8.78 -23.47
C PRO A 171 3.96 8.03 -24.60
N ASN A 172 3.25 7.81 -25.71
CA ASN A 172 3.82 7.18 -26.89
C ASN A 172 4.81 8.15 -27.59
N LEU A 173 6.10 7.90 -27.38
CA LEU A 173 7.17 8.69 -27.96
C LEU A 173 7.85 7.95 -29.12
N PRO A 174 8.43 8.67 -30.11
CA PRO A 174 9.22 8.04 -31.15
C PRO A 174 10.39 7.25 -30.54
N MET A 175 10.55 6.01 -30.99
CA MET A 175 11.66 5.15 -30.56
C MET A 175 12.69 5.00 -31.67
N PRO A 176 13.98 4.77 -31.31
CA PRO A 176 15.02 4.44 -32.28
C PRO A 176 14.61 3.21 -33.08
N LYS A 177 14.91 3.21 -34.40
CA LYS A 177 14.77 2.00 -35.19
C LYS A 177 15.75 0.95 -34.69
N VAL A 178 15.27 -0.26 -34.46
CA VAL A 178 16.15 -1.40 -34.16
C VAL A 178 17.07 -1.57 -35.36
N LEU A 179 18.38 -1.39 -35.14
CA LEU A 179 19.37 -1.72 -36.16
C LEU A 179 19.37 -3.25 -36.27
N ASP A 180 18.92 -3.77 -37.41
CA ASP A 180 19.09 -5.18 -37.71
C ASP A 180 20.54 -5.56 -37.47
N LYS A 181 20.78 -6.50 -36.57
CA LYS A 181 22.13 -7.03 -36.38
C LYS A 181 22.54 -7.74 -37.68
N VAL A 182 23.48 -7.13 -38.41
CA VAL A 182 24.18 -7.73 -39.56
C VAL A 182 25.00 -8.91 -39.08
#